data_c050b7475d4dae6e4c23fa8f13659f5a
#
_entry.id   c050b7475d4dae6e4c23fa8f13659f5a
#
_cell.length_a   1.000
_cell.length_b   1.000
_cell.length_c   1.000
_cell.angle_alpha   90.00
_cell.angle_beta   90.00
_cell.angle_gamma   90.00
#
_symmetry.space_group_name_H-M   'P 1'
#
loop_
_entity.id
_entity.type
_entity.pdbx_description
1 polymer ?
#
loop_
_entity_poly.entity_id
_entity_poly.type
_entity_poly.pdbx_seq_one_letter_code
_entity_poly.pdbx_strand_id
1 'polypeptide(L)'
;MAKLTEDMKRVIREQRLGYVATVCSDGTPNLSPKGTTTVWDDDNIVFADIRSPNTIKNLRQNPSIEINVVDWFTRKGYRFKGIASVVETGPLFNELVSFFEQQGIFDAPRRIQTIVMVKVQRALPLISPAYDRTVTEDQVRTHWEDYYQQIRKKG
;
A
#
# COMPACT_ATOMS: atom_id res chain seq x y z
N MET A 1 -5.94 -20.77 3.57
CA MET A 1 -6.90 -19.72 4.00
C MET A 1 -6.38 -18.37 3.54
N ALA A 2 -7.21 -17.61 2.85
CA ALA A 2 -6.87 -16.28 2.35
C ALA A 2 -6.41 -15.36 3.51
N LYS A 3 -5.34 -14.60 3.30
CA LYS A 3 -4.82 -13.65 4.29
C LYS A 3 -5.53 -12.30 4.24
N LEU A 4 -6.04 -11.93 3.06
CA LEU A 4 -6.75 -10.68 2.84
C LEU A 4 -8.27 -10.90 2.89
N THR A 5 -8.93 -10.29 3.87
CA THR A 5 -10.39 -10.24 3.90
C THR A 5 -10.93 -9.29 2.84
N GLU A 6 -12.22 -9.37 2.53
CA GLU A 6 -12.84 -8.46 1.56
C GLU A 6 -12.74 -6.99 1.99
N ASP A 7 -12.85 -6.71 3.30
CA ASP A 7 -12.67 -5.34 3.81
C ASP A 7 -11.22 -4.84 3.64
N MET A 8 -10.23 -5.67 3.91
CA MET A 8 -8.82 -5.33 3.64
C MET A 8 -8.59 -5.00 2.18
N LYS A 9 -9.10 -5.85 1.27
CA LYS A 9 -9.00 -5.63 -0.18
C LYS A 9 -9.70 -4.34 -0.61
N ARG A 10 -10.88 -4.06 -0.05
CA ARG A 10 -11.61 -2.82 -0.30
C ARG A 10 -10.78 -1.60 0.09
N VAL A 11 -10.26 -1.57 1.31
CA VAL A 11 -9.45 -0.45 1.82
C VAL A 11 -8.21 -0.22 0.93
N ILE A 12 -7.49 -1.29 0.56
CA ILE A 12 -6.32 -1.18 -0.33
C ILE A 12 -6.71 -0.57 -1.67
N ARG A 13 -7.80 -1.05 -2.28
CA ARG A 13 -8.25 -0.59 -3.61
C ARG A 13 -8.77 0.85 -3.60
N GLU A 14 -9.45 1.25 -2.53
CA GLU A 14 -10.01 2.61 -2.39
C GLU A 14 -8.93 3.64 -2.10
N GLN A 15 -8.00 3.34 -1.19
CA GLN A 15 -6.97 4.30 -0.78
C GLN A 15 -5.85 4.45 -1.82
N ARG A 16 -5.47 3.37 -2.50
CA ARG A 16 -4.45 3.37 -3.56
C ARG A 16 -3.13 4.00 -3.15
N LEU A 17 -2.81 3.95 -1.87
CA LEU A 17 -1.59 4.50 -1.29
C LEU A 17 -1.14 3.61 -0.14
N GLY A 18 0.01 2.96 -0.32
CA GLY A 18 0.65 2.17 0.72
C GLY A 18 1.90 2.88 1.23
N TYR A 19 2.04 2.97 2.55
CA TYR A 19 3.29 3.37 3.20
C TYR A 19 4.11 2.12 3.43
N VAL A 20 5.19 1.99 2.66
CA VAL A 20 6.00 0.77 2.56
C VAL A 20 7.28 0.93 3.35
N ALA A 21 7.45 0.10 4.38
CA ALA A 21 8.66 0.02 5.18
C ALA A 21 9.52 -1.16 4.73
N THR A 22 10.81 -0.89 4.50
CA THR A 22 11.85 -1.87 4.18
C THR A 22 13.06 -1.67 5.08
N VAL A 23 13.98 -2.61 5.09
CA VAL A 23 15.16 -2.61 5.94
C VAL A 23 16.40 -2.24 5.11
N CYS A 24 17.10 -1.18 5.49
CA CYS A 24 18.37 -0.79 4.88
C CYS A 24 19.51 -1.77 5.25
N SER A 25 20.61 -1.73 4.52
CA SER A 25 21.75 -2.61 4.76
C SER A 25 22.41 -2.42 6.14
N ASP A 26 22.26 -1.24 6.73
CA ASP A 26 22.75 -0.92 8.09
C ASP A 26 21.71 -1.25 9.18
N GLY A 27 20.58 -1.87 8.83
CA GLY A 27 19.51 -2.23 9.75
C GLY A 27 18.51 -1.12 10.06
N THR A 28 18.73 0.09 9.54
CA THR A 28 17.78 1.19 9.73
C THR A 28 16.53 1.02 8.86
N PRO A 29 15.36 1.53 9.29
CA PRO A 29 14.16 1.48 8.46
C PRO A 29 14.20 2.49 7.32
N ASN A 30 13.61 2.11 6.19
CA ASN A 30 13.28 3.02 5.09
C ASN A 30 11.76 3.00 4.87
N LEU A 31 11.14 4.15 4.83
CA LEU A 31 9.70 4.31 4.63
C LEU A 31 9.44 5.13 3.38
N SER A 32 8.61 4.61 2.49
CA SER A 32 8.30 5.26 1.21
C SER A 32 6.82 5.07 0.84
N PRO A 33 6.08 6.13 0.47
CA PRO A 33 4.73 6.00 -0.05
C PRO A 33 4.75 5.42 -1.47
N LYS A 34 3.84 4.48 -1.75
CA LYS A 34 3.66 3.83 -3.06
C LYS A 34 2.21 3.98 -3.52
N GLY A 35 1.99 4.91 -4.43
CA GLY A 35 0.66 5.20 -5.01
C GLY A 35 0.13 4.11 -5.95
N THR A 36 0.93 3.10 -6.25
CA THR A 36 0.55 1.96 -7.07
C THR A 36 0.15 0.73 -6.27
N THR A 37 0.15 0.83 -4.94
CA THR A 37 -0.21 -0.28 -4.05
C THR A 37 -1.65 -0.73 -4.31
N THR A 38 -1.80 -2.02 -4.63
CA THR A 38 -3.10 -2.64 -4.89
C THR A 38 -3.10 -4.14 -4.59
N VAL A 39 -4.27 -4.76 -4.65
CA VAL A 39 -4.45 -6.20 -4.42
C VAL A 39 -4.20 -6.96 -5.72
N TRP A 40 -3.40 -8.01 -5.67
CA TRP A 40 -3.25 -8.95 -6.76
C TRP A 40 -4.23 -10.13 -6.62
N ASP A 41 -4.20 -10.78 -5.48
CA ASP A 41 -5.07 -11.92 -5.17
C ASP A 41 -5.41 -11.99 -3.66
N ASP A 42 -5.89 -13.12 -3.20
CA ASP A 42 -6.32 -13.34 -1.81
C ASP A 42 -5.18 -13.30 -0.78
N ASP A 43 -3.93 -13.46 -1.22
CA ASP A 43 -2.76 -13.53 -0.35
C ASP A 43 -1.69 -12.47 -0.67
N ASN A 44 -1.81 -11.80 -1.82
CA ASN A 44 -0.74 -10.95 -2.34
C ASN A 44 -1.19 -9.51 -2.60
N ILE A 45 -0.35 -8.59 -2.14
CA ILE A 45 -0.37 -7.17 -2.47
C ILE A 45 0.75 -6.89 -3.47
N VAL A 46 0.51 -6.02 -4.43
CA VAL A 46 1.53 -5.61 -5.41
C VAL A 46 1.67 -4.10 -5.46
N PHE A 47 2.86 -3.63 -5.77
CA PHE A 47 3.10 -2.25 -6.18
C PHE A 47 4.18 -2.19 -7.26
N ALA A 48 4.09 -1.20 -8.13
CA ALA A 48 5.06 -0.96 -9.18
C ALA A 48 6.13 0.03 -8.71
N ASP A 49 7.38 -0.27 -9.02
CA ASP A 49 8.49 0.67 -8.87
C ASP A 49 8.64 1.50 -10.13
N ILE A 50 8.38 2.78 -10.00
CA ILE A 50 8.57 3.77 -11.06
C ILE A 50 9.83 4.61 -10.78
N ARG A 51 10.08 4.92 -9.51
CA ARG A 51 11.23 5.74 -9.09
C ARG A 51 11.59 5.49 -7.62
N SER A 52 11.94 4.26 -7.28
CA SER A 52 12.24 3.88 -5.89
C SER A 52 13.43 2.93 -5.76
N PRO A 53 14.62 3.32 -6.22
CA PRO A 53 15.79 2.42 -6.26
C PRO A 53 16.17 1.90 -4.87
N ASN A 54 16.00 2.69 -3.81
CA ASN A 54 16.35 2.27 -2.46
C ASN A 54 15.41 1.17 -1.93
N THR A 55 14.11 1.26 -2.20
CA THR A 55 13.14 0.21 -1.84
C THR A 55 13.53 -1.12 -2.48
N ILE A 56 13.81 -1.12 -3.77
CA ILE A 56 14.20 -2.33 -4.51
C ILE A 56 15.53 -2.89 -4.01
N LYS A 57 16.53 -2.04 -3.83
CA LYS A 57 17.84 -2.44 -3.27
C LYS A 57 17.68 -3.11 -1.91
N ASN A 58 16.88 -2.52 -1.02
CA ASN A 58 16.62 -3.07 0.31
C ASN A 58 15.95 -4.45 0.22
N LEU A 59 14.92 -4.60 -0.62
CA LEU A 59 14.17 -5.85 -0.76
C LEU A 59 14.99 -6.99 -1.37
N ARG A 60 15.95 -6.68 -2.22
CA ARG A 60 16.90 -7.69 -2.73
C ARG A 60 17.83 -8.23 -1.66
N GLN A 61 18.17 -7.42 -0.66
CA GLN A 61 19.02 -7.82 0.47
C GLN A 61 18.23 -8.43 1.61
N ASN A 62 17.06 -7.86 1.91
CA ASN A 62 16.17 -8.31 2.97
C ASN A 62 14.72 -8.21 2.48
N PRO A 63 14.05 -9.33 2.20
CA PRO A 63 12.70 -9.33 1.66
C PRO A 63 11.61 -9.01 2.69
N SER A 64 11.96 -8.78 3.94
CA SER A 64 11.00 -8.38 4.98
C SER A 64 10.41 -7.02 4.65
N ILE A 65 9.08 -6.94 4.70
CA ILE A 65 8.33 -5.75 4.32
C ILE A 65 7.12 -5.56 5.22
N GLU A 66 6.78 -4.30 5.47
CA GLU A 66 5.52 -3.95 6.10
C GLU A 66 4.86 -2.81 5.33
N ILE A 67 3.54 -2.90 5.14
CA ILE A 67 2.75 -1.91 4.41
C ILE A 67 1.61 -1.44 5.31
N ASN A 68 1.45 -0.12 5.45
CA ASN A 68 0.27 0.47 6.06
C ASN A 68 -0.60 1.10 4.98
N VAL A 69 -1.91 0.81 5.03
CA VAL A 69 -2.93 1.47 4.22
C VAL A 69 -4.02 1.98 5.14
N VAL A 70 -4.24 3.29 5.14
CA VAL A 70 -5.16 3.95 6.07
C VAL A 70 -6.11 4.85 5.31
N ASP A 71 -7.39 4.78 5.62
CA ASP A 71 -8.37 5.77 5.20
C ASP A 71 -8.19 7.04 6.05
N TRP A 72 -7.83 8.13 5.38
CA TRP A 72 -7.51 9.40 6.03
C TRP A 72 -8.71 10.06 6.71
N PHE A 73 -9.91 9.78 6.22
CA PHE A 73 -11.13 10.37 6.76
C PHE A 73 -11.69 9.57 7.93
N THR A 74 -11.69 8.25 7.83
CA THR A 74 -12.15 7.40 8.94
C THR A 74 -11.07 7.11 9.97
N ARG A 75 -9.79 7.33 9.63
CA ARG A 75 -8.63 6.98 10.47
C ARG A 75 -8.62 5.51 10.88
N LYS A 76 -9.11 4.66 9.97
CA LYS A 76 -9.05 3.21 10.05
C LYS A 76 -8.29 2.65 8.86
N GLY A 77 -7.68 1.50 9.04
CA GLY A 77 -6.96 0.80 7.98
C GLY A 77 -6.34 -0.48 8.46
N TYR A 78 -5.30 -0.89 7.77
CA TYR A 78 -4.61 -2.14 8.06
C TYR A 78 -3.11 -2.01 7.88
N ARG A 79 -2.37 -2.80 8.64
CA ARG A 79 -0.96 -3.06 8.45
C ARG A 79 -0.75 -4.49 8.00
N PHE A 80 0.08 -4.66 6.99
CA PHE A 80 0.38 -5.95 6.37
C PHE A 80 1.86 -6.24 6.50
N LYS A 81 2.21 -7.31 7.20
CA LYS A 81 3.57 -7.84 7.21
C LYS A 81 3.68 -8.98 6.22
N GLY A 82 4.78 -9.04 5.51
CA GLY A 82 4.98 -10.07 4.52
C GLY A 82 6.40 -10.24 4.05
N ILE A 83 6.54 -11.05 3.03
CA ILE A 83 7.78 -11.29 2.31
C ILE A 83 7.60 -10.81 0.88
N ALA A 84 8.52 -9.98 0.43
CA ALA A 84 8.51 -9.41 -0.90
C ALA A 84 9.30 -10.27 -1.89
N SER A 85 8.78 -10.34 -3.11
CA SER A 85 9.50 -10.84 -4.29
C SER A 85 9.61 -9.72 -5.31
N VAL A 86 10.81 -9.52 -5.84
CA VAL A 86 11.09 -8.52 -6.87
C VAL A 86 10.95 -9.18 -8.23
N VAL A 87 10.02 -8.69 -9.06
CA VAL A 87 9.68 -9.24 -10.37
C VAL A 87 10.10 -8.23 -11.44
N GLU A 88 11.00 -8.62 -12.34
CA GLU A 88 11.61 -7.73 -13.33
C GLU A 88 11.43 -8.20 -14.77
N THR A 89 11.23 -9.49 -14.97
CA THR A 89 11.16 -10.12 -16.30
C THR A 89 10.23 -11.33 -16.28
N GLY A 90 9.91 -11.80 -17.47
CA GLY A 90 9.17 -13.04 -17.66
C GLY A 90 7.65 -12.87 -17.74
N PRO A 91 6.90 -13.99 -17.89
CA PRO A 91 5.45 -13.96 -18.10
C PRO A 91 4.68 -13.24 -16.99
N LEU A 92 5.04 -13.48 -15.72
CA LEU A 92 4.40 -12.82 -14.58
C LEU A 92 4.64 -11.31 -14.59
N PHE A 93 5.86 -10.86 -14.92
CA PHE A 93 6.13 -9.44 -15.06
C PHE A 93 5.24 -8.79 -16.13
N ASN A 94 5.13 -9.41 -17.30
CA ASN A 94 4.30 -8.91 -18.39
C ASN A 94 2.81 -8.85 -18.02
N GLU A 95 2.32 -9.87 -17.31
CA GLU A 95 0.94 -9.92 -16.81
C GLU A 95 0.69 -8.79 -15.80
N LEU A 96 1.60 -8.56 -14.87
CA LEU A 96 1.51 -7.51 -13.86
C LEU A 96 1.60 -6.10 -14.49
N VAL A 97 2.45 -5.90 -15.49
CA VAL A 97 2.51 -4.62 -16.23
C VAL A 97 1.17 -4.33 -16.91
N SER A 98 0.59 -5.32 -17.59
CA SER A 98 -0.74 -5.20 -18.21
C SER A 98 -1.83 -4.92 -17.17
N PHE A 99 -1.76 -5.56 -16.03
CA PHE A 99 -2.67 -5.31 -14.91
C PHE A 99 -2.57 -3.85 -14.43
N PHE A 100 -1.37 -3.31 -14.22
CA PHE A 100 -1.18 -1.93 -13.80
C PHE A 100 -1.63 -0.93 -14.87
N GLU A 101 -1.48 -1.23 -16.15
CA GLU A 101 -2.01 -0.43 -17.24
C GLU A 101 -3.54 -0.34 -17.16
N GLN A 102 -4.21 -1.47 -16.93
CA GLN A 102 -5.65 -1.54 -16.71
C GLN A 102 -6.10 -0.80 -15.45
N GLN A 103 -5.25 -0.72 -14.42
CA GLN A 103 -5.49 0.07 -13.22
C GLN A 103 -5.29 1.58 -13.44
N GLY A 104 -4.94 2.03 -14.63
CA GLY A 104 -4.83 3.42 -15.02
C GLY A 104 -3.42 4.01 -14.94
N ILE A 105 -2.37 3.19 -14.85
CA ILE A 105 -1.00 3.69 -14.99
C ILE A 105 -0.71 3.93 -16.47
N PHE A 106 -0.72 5.20 -16.85
CA PHE A 106 -0.41 5.59 -18.22
C PHE A 106 1.02 5.18 -18.62
N ASP A 107 1.14 4.58 -19.81
CA ASP A 107 2.40 4.11 -20.38
C ASP A 107 3.18 3.14 -19.44
N ALA A 108 2.44 2.25 -18.78
CA ALA A 108 2.98 1.30 -17.82
C ALA A 108 4.18 0.51 -18.35
N PRO A 109 4.18 -0.02 -19.60
CA PRO A 109 5.31 -0.78 -20.12
C PRO A 109 6.65 -0.02 -20.17
N ARG A 110 6.60 1.31 -20.33
CA ARG A 110 7.80 2.15 -20.35
C ARG A 110 8.20 2.68 -18.98
N ARG A 111 7.23 2.86 -18.09
CA ARG A 111 7.44 3.49 -16.79
C ARG A 111 7.78 2.50 -15.69
N ILE A 112 7.22 1.30 -15.75
CA ILE A 112 7.44 0.27 -14.74
C ILE A 112 8.71 -0.49 -15.06
N GLN A 113 9.70 -0.37 -14.19
CA GLN A 113 10.96 -1.11 -14.29
C GLN A 113 10.93 -2.42 -13.50
N THR A 114 10.25 -2.38 -12.36
CA THR A 114 10.22 -3.48 -11.40
C THR A 114 8.87 -3.49 -10.71
N ILE A 115 8.37 -4.68 -10.41
CA ILE A 115 7.17 -4.87 -9.62
C ILE A 115 7.54 -5.65 -8.36
N VAL A 116 6.99 -5.22 -7.24
CA VAL A 116 7.13 -5.93 -5.97
C VAL A 116 5.82 -6.66 -5.68
N MET A 117 5.90 -7.97 -5.52
CA MET A 117 4.81 -8.80 -5.04
C MET A 117 5.07 -9.14 -3.57
N VAL A 118 4.10 -8.86 -2.74
CA VAL A 118 4.19 -9.07 -1.28
C VAL A 118 3.23 -10.18 -0.89
N LYS A 119 3.79 -11.33 -0.51
CA LYS A 119 3.00 -12.39 0.11
C LYS A 119 2.72 -12.01 1.56
N VAL A 120 1.46 -11.73 1.86
CA VAL A 120 1.03 -11.34 3.20
C VAL A 120 1.11 -12.53 4.16
N GLN A 121 1.85 -12.35 5.24
CA GLN A 121 1.97 -13.35 6.31
C GLN A 121 1.07 -13.02 7.49
N ARG A 122 0.90 -11.73 7.78
CA ARG A 122 0.09 -11.23 8.89
C ARG A 122 -0.55 -9.91 8.53
N ALA A 123 -1.84 -9.78 8.82
CA ALA A 123 -2.58 -8.53 8.70
C ALA A 123 -3.21 -8.16 10.04
N LEU A 124 -3.12 -6.88 10.41
CA LEU A 124 -3.67 -6.34 11.66
C LEU A 124 -4.43 -5.06 11.37
N PRO A 125 -5.55 -4.80 12.07
CA PRO A 125 -6.26 -3.55 11.95
C PRO A 125 -5.45 -2.38 12.54
N LEU A 126 -5.65 -1.20 11.96
CA LEU A 126 -5.22 0.09 12.48
C LEU A 126 -6.48 0.90 12.75
N ILE A 127 -6.70 1.28 13.99
CA ILE A 127 -7.89 2.01 14.43
C ILE A 127 -7.45 3.18 15.28
N SER A 128 -7.92 4.37 14.95
CA SER A 128 -7.62 5.58 15.72
C SER A 128 -8.13 5.47 17.16
N PRO A 129 -7.38 5.94 18.17
CA PRO A 129 -7.86 6.06 19.55
C PRO A 129 -9.10 6.95 19.72
N ALA A 130 -9.46 7.73 18.70
CA ALA A 130 -10.73 8.47 18.70
C ALA A 130 -11.95 7.57 18.92
N TYR A 131 -11.85 6.30 18.47
CA TYR A 131 -12.92 5.30 18.64
C TYR A 131 -13.00 4.69 20.04
N ASP A 132 -12.05 4.97 20.93
CA ASP A 132 -12.14 4.58 22.34
C ASP A 132 -13.25 5.34 23.10
N ARG A 133 -13.78 6.38 22.48
CA ARG A 133 -14.94 7.13 22.95
C ARG A 133 -16.18 6.73 22.12
N THR A 134 -17.35 7.15 22.56
CA THR A 134 -18.63 6.93 21.86
C THR A 134 -18.72 7.80 20.59
N VAL A 135 -17.85 7.55 19.61
CA VAL A 135 -17.80 8.27 18.33
C VAL A 135 -18.12 7.30 17.20
N THR A 136 -18.97 7.70 16.28
CA THR A 136 -19.29 6.91 15.10
C THR A 136 -18.28 7.16 13.98
N GLU A 137 -18.18 6.24 13.04
CA GLU A 137 -17.35 6.40 11.86
C GLU A 137 -17.74 7.63 11.05
N ASP A 138 -19.03 7.90 10.88
CA ASP A 138 -19.53 9.09 10.18
C ASP A 138 -19.11 10.39 10.87
N GLN A 139 -19.08 10.43 12.20
CA GLN A 139 -18.61 11.60 12.95
C GLN A 139 -17.12 11.84 12.72
N VAL A 140 -16.30 10.80 12.72
CA VAL A 140 -14.87 10.91 12.45
C VAL A 140 -14.64 11.35 11.00
N ARG A 141 -15.33 10.76 10.04
CA ARG A 141 -15.28 11.12 8.62
C ARG A 141 -15.64 12.59 8.41
N THR A 142 -16.77 13.04 8.90
CA THR A 142 -17.23 14.43 8.78
C THR A 142 -16.20 15.40 9.35
N HIS A 143 -15.64 15.10 10.53
CA HIS A 143 -14.63 15.94 11.16
C HIS A 143 -13.40 16.15 10.25
N TRP A 144 -12.88 15.07 9.66
CA TRP A 144 -11.70 15.16 8.81
C TRP A 144 -11.99 15.72 7.42
N GLU A 145 -13.16 15.46 6.87
CA GLU A 145 -13.61 16.11 5.62
C GLU A 145 -13.66 17.62 5.79
N ASP A 146 -14.29 18.11 6.86
CA ASP A 146 -14.36 19.55 7.17
C ASP A 146 -12.98 20.16 7.38
N TYR A 147 -12.10 19.47 8.11
CA TYR A 147 -10.73 19.91 8.34
C TYR A 147 -9.96 20.10 7.02
N TYR A 148 -9.99 19.11 6.13
CA TYR A 148 -9.30 19.19 4.84
C TYR A 148 -9.94 20.22 3.89
N GLN A 149 -11.24 20.39 3.93
CA GLN A 149 -11.90 21.48 3.20
C GLN A 149 -11.43 22.85 3.65
N GLN A 150 -11.27 23.07 4.96
CA GLN A 150 -10.74 24.32 5.51
C GLN A 150 -9.30 24.59 5.07
N ILE A 151 -8.43 23.57 5.07
CA ILE A 151 -7.06 23.70 4.56
C ILE A 151 -7.07 24.07 3.08
N ARG A 152 -7.89 23.41 2.28
CA ARG A 152 -8.00 23.69 0.83
C ARG A 152 -8.44 25.13 0.53
N LYS A 153 -9.28 25.72 1.39
CA LYS A 153 -9.71 27.11 1.24
C LYS A 153 -8.67 28.15 1.62
N LYS A 154 -7.64 27.76 2.39
CA LYS A 154 -6.56 28.65 2.82
C LYS A 154 -5.36 28.71 1.86
N GLY A 155 -5.27 27.77 0.93
CA GLY A 155 -4.25 27.69 -0.11
C GLY A 155 -4.79 28.20 -1.42
#